data_924783b794db711af7d5c574c1c566b1
#
_entry.id   924783b794db711af7d5c574c1c566b1
#
_cell.length_a   1.000
_cell.length_b   1.000
_cell.length_c   1.000
_cell.angle_alpha   90.00
_cell.angle_beta   90.00
_cell.angle_gamma   90.00
#
_symmetry.space_group_name_H-M   'P 1'
#
loop_
_entity.id
_entity.type
_entity.pdbx_description
1 polymer ?
#
loop_
_entity_poly.entity_id
_entity_poly.type
_entity_poly.pdbx_seq_one_letter_code
_entity_poly.pdbx_strand_id
1 'polypeptide(L)'
;VTNGSSSYEVLYDIDFASATNSSGNVDRTKRPIFVNNKLTGYSITKTGIVIAGTSKIYTQSFATTQAFYKIVLPENNVLSVESIIHKAGTNYTATPTEGEFVNSPNKWYQVPSLAEDNVFIEDPNSPRVNGIAKGVYQKIDKRYITEFTPNGFCQITFGAQTDSSFDILDDFMDGGNFNLKSFLRN
;
A
#
# COMPACT_ATOMS: atom_id res chain seq x y z
N VAL A 1 -12.29 11.59 3.45
CA VAL A 1 -12.62 12.93 4.00
C VAL A 1 -12.71 13.90 2.85
N THR A 2 -13.74 14.72 2.81
CA THR A 2 -13.95 15.71 1.74
C THR A 2 -14.01 17.11 2.32
N ASN A 3 -13.47 18.07 1.61
CA ASN A 3 -13.61 19.50 1.88
C ASN A 3 -13.92 20.21 0.55
N GLY A 4 -15.19 20.54 0.35
CA GLY A 4 -15.66 21.05 -0.94
C GLY A 4 -15.54 19.98 -2.03
N SER A 5 -14.85 20.29 -3.13
CA SER A 5 -14.62 19.38 -4.27
C SER A 5 -13.37 18.50 -4.14
N SER A 6 -12.58 18.68 -3.09
CA SER A 6 -11.32 17.94 -2.90
C SER A 6 -11.55 16.70 -2.05
N SER A 7 -11.02 15.56 -2.51
CA SER A 7 -10.97 14.31 -1.75
C SER A 7 -9.64 14.19 -1.02
N TYR A 8 -9.70 13.64 0.19
CA TYR A 8 -8.53 13.40 1.02
C TYR A 8 -8.58 11.98 1.54
N GLU A 9 -7.48 11.28 1.52
CA GLU A 9 -7.33 9.97 2.14
C GLU A 9 -6.46 10.07 3.39
N VAL A 10 -6.79 9.28 4.40
CA VAL A 10 -5.99 9.19 5.63
C VAL A 10 -4.75 8.37 5.33
N LEU A 11 -3.58 8.95 5.56
CA LEU A 11 -2.31 8.32 5.20
C LEU A 11 -1.96 7.11 6.08
N TYR A 12 -2.33 7.18 7.37
CA TYR A 12 -2.07 6.13 8.36
C TYR A 12 -3.30 5.90 9.22
N ASP A 13 -3.47 4.69 9.68
CA ASP A 13 -4.53 4.36 10.64
C ASP A 13 -4.43 5.23 11.89
N ILE A 14 -5.58 5.78 12.32
CA ILE A 14 -5.66 6.61 13.51
C ILE A 14 -6.08 5.73 14.69
N ASP A 15 -5.12 5.39 15.54
CA ASP A 15 -5.40 4.65 16.77
C ASP A 15 -6.00 5.56 17.84
N PHE A 16 -7.32 5.51 17.99
CA PHE A 16 -8.06 6.26 19.02
C PHE A 16 -7.85 5.72 20.44
N ALA A 17 -7.31 4.51 20.61
CA ALA A 17 -7.02 3.94 21.92
C ALA A 17 -5.76 4.56 22.53
N SER A 18 -4.74 4.83 21.71
CA SER A 18 -3.51 5.50 22.16
C SER A 18 -3.77 6.95 22.56
N ALA A 19 -3.14 7.41 23.64
CA ALA A 19 -3.16 8.80 24.06
C ALA A 19 -2.15 9.68 23.32
N THR A 20 -1.18 9.09 22.66
CA THR A 20 -0.04 9.76 22.03
C THR A 20 0.01 9.49 20.54
N ASN A 21 0.68 10.37 19.79
CA ASN A 21 1.05 10.14 18.39
C ASN A 21 2.31 9.28 18.28
N SER A 22 2.74 8.99 17.04
CA SER A 22 3.96 8.23 16.76
C SER A 22 5.26 8.85 17.33
N SER A 23 5.25 10.15 17.59
CA SER A 23 6.38 10.89 18.23
C SER A 23 6.31 10.92 19.75
N GLY A 24 5.32 10.25 20.37
CA GLY A 24 5.16 10.19 21.81
C GLY A 24 4.46 11.43 22.43
N ASN A 25 4.04 12.39 21.63
CA ASN A 25 3.33 13.59 22.13
C ASN A 25 1.84 13.29 22.31
N VAL A 26 1.23 13.84 23.37
CA VAL A 26 -0.21 13.72 23.62
C VAL A 26 -0.98 14.45 22.53
N ASP A 27 -1.77 13.72 21.77
CA ASP A 27 -2.57 14.23 20.64
C ASP A 27 -4.06 13.87 20.73
N ARG A 28 -4.47 13.22 21.82
CA ARG A 28 -5.84 12.78 22.07
C ARG A 28 -6.55 13.68 23.07
N THR A 29 -7.69 14.25 22.66
CA THR A 29 -8.61 14.94 23.56
C THR A 29 -9.80 14.04 23.84
N LYS A 30 -10.11 13.83 25.13
CA LYS A 30 -11.27 13.07 25.60
C LYS A 30 -12.21 14.01 26.35
N ARG A 31 -13.45 14.12 25.88
CA ARG A 31 -14.50 14.97 26.51
C ARG A 31 -15.69 14.11 26.89
N PRO A 32 -16.23 14.20 28.13
CA PRO A 32 -17.41 13.49 28.52
C PRO A 32 -18.65 14.06 27.82
N ILE A 33 -19.61 13.19 27.49
CA ILE A 33 -20.92 13.52 26.93
C ILE A 33 -21.96 13.25 28.00
N PHE A 34 -22.71 14.26 28.38
CA PHE A 34 -23.82 14.15 29.32
C PHE A 34 -25.15 14.35 28.60
N VAL A 35 -26.13 13.53 28.91
CA VAL A 35 -27.53 13.68 28.51
C VAL A 35 -28.35 13.63 29.75
N ASN A 36 -29.17 14.64 29.99
CA ASN A 36 -29.97 14.81 31.22
C ASN A 36 -29.14 14.65 32.49
N ASN A 37 -27.97 15.30 32.57
CA ASN A 37 -26.99 15.22 33.67
C ASN A 37 -26.42 13.82 33.94
N LYS A 38 -26.68 12.84 33.08
CA LYS A 38 -26.12 11.50 33.17
C LYS A 38 -25.01 11.33 32.13
N LEU A 39 -23.84 10.84 32.56
CA LEU A 39 -22.76 10.50 31.64
C LEU A 39 -23.21 9.37 30.72
N THR A 40 -23.24 9.61 29.41
CA THR A 40 -23.67 8.66 28.40
C THR A 40 -22.53 8.13 27.54
N GLY A 41 -21.37 8.86 27.54
CA GLY A 41 -20.23 8.45 26.75
C GLY A 41 -19.12 9.47 26.75
N TYR A 42 -18.18 9.29 25.84
CA TYR A 42 -17.05 10.20 25.62
C TYR A 42 -16.90 10.50 24.14
N SER A 43 -16.63 11.76 23.82
CA SER A 43 -16.10 12.17 22.53
C SER A 43 -14.57 12.09 22.55
N ILE A 44 -13.98 11.42 21.57
CA ILE A 44 -12.53 11.33 21.42
C ILE A 44 -12.16 12.04 20.12
N THR A 45 -11.25 12.99 20.21
CA THR A 45 -10.69 13.71 19.06
C THR A 45 -9.20 13.43 18.97
N LYS A 46 -8.74 13.14 17.78
CA LYS A 46 -7.33 12.89 17.47
C LYS A 46 -6.98 13.52 16.12
N THR A 47 -5.75 13.96 15.97
CA THR A 47 -5.26 14.54 14.72
C THR A 47 -4.64 13.43 13.87
N GLY A 48 -4.99 13.38 12.59
CA GLY A 48 -4.40 12.49 11.60
C GLY A 48 -3.79 13.27 10.44
N ILE A 49 -2.90 12.64 9.72
CA ILE A 49 -2.32 13.16 8.49
C ILE A 49 -3.15 12.65 7.32
N VAL A 50 -3.55 13.57 6.44
CA VAL A 50 -4.28 13.25 5.22
C VAL A 50 -3.52 13.75 4.01
N ILE A 51 -3.68 13.04 2.91
CA ILE A 51 -3.13 13.41 1.59
C ILE A 51 -4.29 13.77 0.67
N ALA A 52 -4.13 14.83 -0.10
CA ALA A 52 -5.06 15.17 -1.16
C ALA A 52 -4.83 14.25 -2.36
N GLY A 53 -5.78 13.35 -2.61
CA GLY A 53 -5.68 12.39 -3.69
C GLY A 53 -6.79 11.35 -3.62
N THR A 54 -6.79 10.45 -4.59
CA THR A 54 -7.69 9.30 -4.66
C THR A 54 -6.90 8.07 -5.04
N SER A 55 -7.18 6.94 -4.38
CA SER A 55 -6.64 5.65 -4.78
C SER A 55 -7.34 5.16 -6.05
N LYS A 56 -6.56 4.65 -6.98
CA LYS A 56 -7.05 3.95 -8.18
C LYS A 56 -6.45 2.57 -8.29
N ILE A 57 -7.25 1.64 -8.80
CA ILE A 57 -6.82 0.28 -9.12
C ILE A 57 -6.62 0.19 -10.63
N TYR A 58 -5.44 -0.26 -11.01
CA TYR A 58 -5.07 -0.52 -12.40
C TYR A 58 -4.82 -2.01 -12.59
N THR A 59 -5.41 -2.59 -13.63
CA THR A 59 -5.25 -4.01 -13.97
C THR A 59 -4.54 -4.13 -15.31
N GLN A 60 -3.44 -4.87 -15.35
CA GLN A 60 -2.67 -5.15 -16.54
C GLN A 60 -2.59 -6.65 -16.77
N SER A 61 -2.95 -7.09 -17.99
CA SER A 61 -2.82 -8.47 -18.43
C SER A 61 -1.51 -8.68 -19.19
N PHE A 62 -0.92 -9.85 -19.03
CA PHE A 62 0.31 -10.26 -19.71
C PHE A 62 0.07 -11.53 -20.50
N ALA A 63 0.52 -11.53 -21.74
CA ALA A 63 0.43 -12.70 -22.61
C ALA A 63 1.71 -13.55 -22.60
N THR A 64 2.85 -12.97 -22.25
CA THR A 64 4.17 -13.63 -22.25
C THR A 64 5.03 -13.11 -21.11
N THR A 65 5.85 -13.99 -20.58
CA THR A 65 6.83 -13.67 -19.53
C THR A 65 8.03 -12.93 -20.08
N GLN A 66 8.44 -11.90 -19.36
CA GLN A 66 9.63 -11.13 -19.66
C GLN A 66 10.35 -10.74 -18.35
N ALA A 67 11.62 -11.09 -18.23
CA ALA A 67 12.44 -10.62 -17.13
C ALA A 67 12.53 -9.10 -17.15
N PHE A 68 12.54 -8.48 -15.96
CA PHE A 68 12.57 -7.04 -15.77
C PHE A 68 11.45 -6.30 -16.52
N TYR A 69 10.27 -6.88 -16.48
CA TYR A 69 9.12 -6.31 -17.15
C TYR A 69 8.82 -4.91 -16.63
N LYS A 70 8.46 -4.01 -17.56
CA LYS A 70 8.18 -2.60 -17.24
C LYS A 70 6.73 -2.27 -17.56
N ILE A 71 6.06 -1.64 -16.62
CA ILE A 71 4.73 -1.04 -16.81
C ILE A 71 4.86 0.46 -16.61
N VAL A 72 4.30 1.22 -17.54
CA VAL A 72 4.11 2.66 -17.34
C VAL A 72 2.64 2.88 -17.03
N LEU A 73 2.35 3.49 -15.87
CA LEU A 73 0.96 3.82 -15.51
C LEU A 73 0.41 4.87 -16.44
N PRO A 74 -0.87 4.76 -16.87
CA PRO A 74 -1.46 5.67 -17.84
C PRO A 74 -1.70 7.07 -17.29
N GLU A 75 -1.80 7.21 -15.97
CA GLU A 75 -1.98 8.50 -15.32
C GLU A 75 -0.65 9.17 -15.00
N ASN A 76 -0.61 10.47 -15.19
CA ASN A 76 0.41 11.33 -14.60
C ASN A 76 -0.02 11.72 -13.16
N ASN A 77 0.88 12.32 -12.40
CA ASN A 77 0.64 12.72 -10.99
C ASN A 77 0.41 11.56 -10.01
N VAL A 78 0.93 10.38 -10.31
CA VAL A 78 0.99 9.28 -9.35
C VAL A 78 1.89 9.70 -8.20
N LEU A 79 1.39 9.65 -6.97
CA LEU A 79 2.18 9.96 -5.76
C LEU A 79 2.92 8.73 -5.24
N SER A 80 2.25 7.60 -5.22
CA SER A 80 2.81 6.33 -4.75
C SER A 80 2.07 5.14 -5.37
N VAL A 81 2.75 4.01 -5.39
CA VAL A 81 2.15 2.70 -5.65
C VAL A 81 2.00 2.01 -4.29
N GLU A 82 0.77 1.84 -3.82
CA GLU A 82 0.52 1.31 -2.48
C GLU A 82 0.68 -0.20 -2.40
N SER A 83 0.20 -0.90 -3.42
CA SER A 83 0.28 -2.36 -3.44
C SER A 83 0.17 -2.91 -4.86
N ILE A 84 0.89 -4.00 -5.11
CA ILE A 84 0.78 -4.78 -6.33
C ILE A 84 0.53 -6.22 -5.94
N ILE A 85 -0.49 -6.83 -6.54
CA ILE A 85 -0.78 -8.26 -6.40
C ILE A 85 -0.84 -8.92 -7.77
N HIS A 86 -0.38 -10.15 -7.83
CA HIS A 86 -0.48 -11.01 -8.99
C HIS A 86 -1.55 -12.06 -8.76
N LYS A 87 -2.40 -12.30 -9.76
CA LYS A 87 -3.33 -13.41 -9.77
C LYS A 87 -3.11 -14.23 -11.05
N ALA A 88 -2.82 -15.50 -10.88
CA ALA A 88 -2.72 -16.45 -11.97
C ALA A 88 -4.12 -16.79 -12.51
N GLY A 89 -4.21 -17.04 -13.82
CA GLY A 89 -5.43 -17.47 -14.50
C GLY A 89 -6.00 -16.45 -15.48
N THR A 90 -6.62 -16.98 -16.54
CA THR A 90 -7.09 -16.22 -17.71
C THR A 90 -8.41 -15.45 -17.49
N ASN A 91 -9.12 -15.68 -16.39
CA ASN A 91 -10.49 -15.18 -16.19
C ASN A 91 -10.65 -14.22 -15.00
N TYR A 92 -9.61 -13.48 -14.61
CA TYR A 92 -9.74 -12.53 -13.54
C TYR A 92 -10.33 -11.21 -14.04
N THR A 93 -11.65 -11.07 -13.90
CA THR A 93 -12.41 -9.88 -14.32
C THR A 93 -12.86 -9.01 -13.13
N ALA A 94 -12.76 -9.53 -11.91
CA ALA A 94 -13.19 -8.78 -10.71
C ALA A 94 -12.09 -7.85 -10.20
N THR A 95 -12.44 -6.63 -9.87
CA THR A 95 -11.56 -5.70 -9.15
C THR A 95 -11.23 -6.28 -7.77
N PRO A 96 -9.94 -6.37 -7.39
CA PRO A 96 -9.57 -6.87 -6.08
C PRO A 96 -10.17 -6.01 -4.96
N THR A 97 -10.56 -6.67 -3.88
CA THR A 97 -10.97 -5.98 -2.65
C THR A 97 -9.75 -5.47 -1.88
N GLU A 98 -9.96 -4.51 -0.98
CA GLU A 98 -8.91 -3.99 -0.11
C GLU A 98 -8.21 -5.12 0.69
N GLY A 99 -8.98 -6.06 1.22
CA GLY A 99 -8.45 -7.21 1.95
C GLY A 99 -7.55 -8.12 1.09
N GLU A 100 -7.80 -8.22 -0.21
CA GLU A 100 -6.93 -8.97 -1.12
C GLU A 100 -5.59 -8.29 -1.33
N PHE A 101 -5.54 -6.96 -1.39
CA PHE A 101 -4.27 -6.22 -1.47
C PHE A 101 -3.42 -6.36 -0.21
N VAL A 102 -4.05 -6.42 0.96
CA VAL A 102 -3.33 -6.54 2.24
C VAL A 102 -2.82 -7.96 2.48
N ASN A 103 -3.65 -8.97 2.22
CA ASN A 103 -3.42 -10.36 2.66
C ASN A 103 -3.03 -11.33 1.54
N SER A 104 -2.79 -10.85 0.32
CA SER A 104 -2.46 -11.74 -0.79
C SER A 104 -1.09 -12.40 -0.61
N PRO A 105 -0.99 -13.74 -0.75
CA PRO A 105 0.30 -14.43 -0.79
C PRO A 105 1.12 -14.07 -2.04
N ASN A 106 0.45 -13.50 -3.06
CA ASN A 106 1.06 -13.09 -4.31
C ASN A 106 1.34 -11.57 -4.37
N LYS A 107 1.60 -10.97 -3.23
CA LYS A 107 1.97 -9.55 -3.12
C LYS A 107 3.40 -9.32 -3.60
N TRP A 108 3.58 -8.25 -4.33
CA TRP A 108 4.88 -7.73 -4.72
C TRP A 108 5.29 -6.61 -3.76
N TYR A 109 6.57 -6.53 -3.45
CA TYR A 109 7.11 -5.57 -2.51
C TYR A 109 7.94 -4.51 -3.22
N GLN A 110 7.71 -3.26 -2.88
CA GLN A 110 8.55 -2.17 -3.35
C GLN A 110 9.89 -2.20 -2.61
N VAL A 111 10.97 -2.12 -3.38
CA VAL A 111 12.34 -2.07 -2.86
C VAL A 111 13.08 -0.87 -3.43
N PRO A 112 14.09 -0.34 -2.75
CA PRO A 112 14.92 0.74 -3.27
C PRO A 112 15.74 0.31 -4.50
N SER A 113 16.14 -0.96 -4.54
CA SER A 113 16.90 -1.56 -5.63
C SER A 113 16.44 -2.99 -5.87
N LEU A 114 16.39 -3.42 -7.13
CA LEU A 114 16.04 -4.80 -7.48
C LEU A 114 17.09 -5.83 -7.00
N ALA A 115 18.24 -5.39 -6.52
CA ALA A 115 19.23 -6.27 -5.87
C ALA A 115 18.85 -6.61 -4.42
N GLU A 116 17.96 -5.84 -3.79
CA GLU A 116 17.52 -6.13 -2.43
C GLU A 116 16.44 -7.23 -2.44
N ASP A 117 16.66 -8.23 -1.61
CA ASP A 117 15.78 -9.39 -1.46
C ASP A 117 15.13 -9.47 -0.06
N ASN A 118 15.32 -8.45 0.76
CA ASN A 118 14.75 -8.39 2.10
C ASN A 118 13.95 -7.11 2.30
N VAL A 119 12.74 -7.23 2.87
CA VAL A 119 11.92 -6.07 3.28
C VAL A 119 11.60 -6.15 4.75
N PHE A 120 11.51 -4.98 5.39
CA PHE A 120 11.02 -4.89 6.75
C PHE A 120 9.48 -4.92 6.74
N ILE A 121 8.90 -5.92 7.37
CA ILE A 121 7.45 -6.04 7.53
C ILE A 121 7.10 -5.69 8.96
N GLU A 122 6.35 -4.59 9.12
CA GLU A 122 5.86 -4.14 10.42
C GLU A 122 4.81 -5.13 10.94
N ASP A 123 4.89 -5.48 12.23
CA ASP A 123 3.87 -6.26 12.91
C ASP A 123 2.67 -5.35 13.24
N PRO A 124 1.51 -5.53 12.59
CA PRO A 124 0.35 -4.68 12.82
C PRO A 124 -0.24 -4.82 14.23
N ASN A 125 0.08 -5.90 14.94
CA ASN A 125 -0.39 -6.15 16.30
C ASN A 125 0.55 -5.61 17.37
N SER A 126 1.73 -5.13 17.00
CA SER A 126 2.70 -4.56 17.94
C SER A 126 2.61 -3.04 17.98
N PRO A 127 2.34 -2.43 19.13
CA PRO A 127 2.34 -0.98 19.24
C PRO A 127 3.75 -0.43 18.95
N ARG A 128 3.81 0.68 18.24
CA ARG A 128 5.07 1.42 18.06
C ARG A 128 5.55 1.94 19.40
N VAL A 129 6.82 1.73 19.70
CA VAL A 129 7.47 2.25 20.91
C VAL A 129 8.35 3.43 20.51
N ASN A 130 8.06 4.63 21.02
CA ASN A 130 8.75 5.88 20.67
C ASN A 130 8.81 6.13 19.15
N GLY A 131 7.74 5.80 18.44
CA GLY A 131 7.67 5.93 16.99
C GLY A 131 8.38 4.81 16.20
N ILE A 132 9.07 3.90 16.88
CA ILE A 132 9.79 2.78 16.26
C ILE A 132 8.81 1.62 16.06
N ALA A 133 8.65 1.21 14.82
CA ALA A 133 7.87 0.03 14.47
C ALA A 133 8.61 -1.25 14.88
N LYS A 134 7.87 -2.21 15.41
CA LYS A 134 8.35 -3.57 15.56
C LYS A 134 7.97 -4.37 14.33
N GLY A 135 8.86 -5.24 13.89
CA GLY A 135 8.62 -6.07 12.72
C GLY A 135 9.79 -7.01 12.48
N VAL A 136 9.74 -7.67 11.37
CA VAL A 136 10.78 -8.62 10.95
C VAL A 136 11.26 -8.30 9.54
N TYR A 137 12.54 -8.56 9.27
CA TYR A 137 13.03 -8.61 7.91
C TYR A 137 12.64 -9.95 7.29
N GLN A 138 11.94 -9.89 6.18
CA GLN A 138 11.52 -11.08 5.45
C GLN A 138 12.20 -11.10 4.09
N LYS A 139 12.76 -12.27 3.73
CA LYS A 139 13.24 -12.50 2.37
C LYS A 139 12.06 -12.54 1.41
N ILE A 140 12.17 -11.82 0.30
CA ILE A 140 11.13 -11.70 -0.72
C ILE A 140 11.67 -12.07 -2.09
N ASP A 141 10.86 -12.74 -2.86
CA ASP A 141 11.13 -13.10 -4.24
C ASP A 141 10.46 -12.11 -5.22
N LYS A 142 9.25 -11.66 -4.87
CA LYS A 142 8.43 -10.76 -5.69
C LYS A 142 8.72 -9.31 -5.29
N ARG A 143 9.47 -8.59 -6.13
CA ARG A 143 9.92 -7.22 -5.86
C ARG A 143 9.84 -6.32 -7.08
N TYR A 144 9.63 -5.04 -6.85
CA TYR A 144 9.61 -4.03 -7.89
C TYR A 144 10.22 -2.71 -7.41
N ILE A 145 10.62 -1.90 -8.36
CA ILE A 145 10.99 -0.49 -8.15
C ILE A 145 10.04 0.42 -8.92
N THR A 146 9.90 1.65 -8.45
CA THR A 146 9.16 2.71 -9.14
C THR A 146 10.10 3.82 -9.56
N GLU A 147 9.95 4.30 -10.77
CA GLU A 147 10.72 5.40 -11.33
C GLU A 147 9.76 6.38 -12.00
N PHE A 148 10.07 7.67 -11.96
CA PHE A 148 9.30 8.67 -12.68
C PHE A 148 9.99 9.01 -13.99
N THR A 149 9.23 8.93 -15.08
CA THR A 149 9.72 9.36 -16.40
C THR A 149 9.81 10.88 -16.46
N PRO A 150 10.60 11.45 -17.39
CA PRO A 150 10.67 12.91 -17.56
C PRO A 150 9.31 13.58 -17.82
N ASN A 151 8.35 12.83 -18.33
CA ASN A 151 6.99 13.30 -18.60
C ASN A 151 6.04 13.15 -17.38
N GLY A 152 6.55 12.76 -16.21
CA GLY A 152 5.78 12.65 -14.96
C GLY A 152 4.95 11.37 -14.82
N PHE A 153 5.11 10.39 -15.71
CA PHE A 153 4.46 9.09 -15.56
C PHE A 153 5.27 8.18 -14.63
N CYS A 154 4.57 7.40 -13.82
CA CYS A 154 5.19 6.38 -12.97
C CYS A 154 5.46 5.12 -13.79
N GLN A 155 6.73 4.71 -13.84
CA GLN A 155 7.17 3.44 -14.40
C GLN A 155 7.47 2.47 -13.27
N ILE A 156 6.98 1.25 -13.39
CA ILE A 156 7.22 0.15 -12.47
C ILE A 156 8.07 -0.88 -13.20
N THR A 157 9.20 -1.25 -12.60
CA THR A 157 10.08 -2.30 -13.13
C THR A 157 10.09 -3.46 -12.13
N PHE A 158 9.69 -4.65 -12.60
CA PHE A 158 9.66 -5.87 -11.80
C PHE A 158 11.03 -6.53 -11.79
N GLY A 159 11.43 -7.09 -10.64
CA GLY A 159 12.69 -7.82 -10.51
C GLY A 159 12.56 -9.27 -10.98
N ALA A 160 13.68 -9.85 -11.39
CA ALA A 160 13.80 -11.29 -11.56
C ALA A 160 14.36 -11.92 -10.28
N GLN A 161 13.97 -13.14 -9.98
CA GLN A 161 14.55 -13.93 -8.89
C GLN A 161 15.97 -14.38 -9.28
N THR A 162 16.91 -14.35 -8.33
CA THR A 162 18.32 -14.58 -8.62
C THR A 162 18.74 -16.05 -8.64
N ASP A 163 18.05 -16.94 -7.94
CA ASP A 163 18.51 -18.33 -7.74
C ASP A 163 17.60 -19.42 -8.35
N SER A 164 16.39 -19.08 -8.71
CA SER A 164 15.49 -19.95 -9.46
C SER A 164 14.72 -19.08 -10.44
N SER A 165 15.46 -18.61 -11.43
CA SER A 165 14.94 -17.72 -12.48
C SER A 165 13.73 -18.28 -13.25
N PHE A 166 13.41 -19.54 -13.02
CA PHE A 166 12.30 -20.22 -13.65
C PHE A 166 10.99 -20.07 -12.88
N ASP A 167 10.99 -19.92 -11.55
CA ASP A 167 9.73 -19.84 -10.77
C ASP A 167 8.96 -18.54 -11.00
N ILE A 168 9.66 -17.42 -11.22
CA ILE A 168 8.97 -16.18 -11.62
C ILE A 168 8.46 -16.31 -13.05
N LEU A 169 9.21 -16.99 -13.90
CA LEU A 169 8.77 -17.26 -15.26
C LEU A 169 7.52 -18.15 -15.29
N ASP A 170 7.40 -19.12 -14.41
CA ASP A 170 6.20 -19.96 -14.32
C ASP A 170 4.97 -19.17 -13.86
N ASP A 171 5.10 -18.29 -12.85
CA ASP A 171 4.02 -17.38 -12.44
C ASP A 171 3.59 -16.43 -13.57
N PHE A 172 4.53 -16.04 -14.44
CA PHE A 172 4.25 -15.24 -15.63
C PHE A 172 3.75 -16.07 -16.81
N MET A 173 4.16 -17.33 -16.92
CA MET A 173 3.77 -18.22 -18.03
C MET A 173 2.29 -18.56 -18.02
N ASP A 174 1.62 -18.51 -16.90
CA ASP A 174 0.19 -18.78 -16.75
C ASP A 174 -0.73 -17.63 -17.24
N GLY A 175 -0.18 -16.60 -17.86
CA GLY A 175 -0.97 -15.49 -18.40
C GLY A 175 -1.73 -14.73 -17.31
N GLY A 176 -1.08 -14.45 -16.19
CA GLY A 176 -1.68 -13.78 -15.04
C GLY A 176 -1.95 -12.28 -15.25
N ASN A 177 -2.70 -11.70 -14.35
CA ASN A 177 -2.99 -10.28 -14.30
C ASN A 177 -2.29 -9.64 -13.11
N PHE A 178 -1.58 -8.52 -13.33
CA PHE A 178 -1.14 -7.66 -12.27
C PHE A 178 -2.21 -6.65 -11.91
N ASN A 179 -2.50 -6.56 -10.63
CA ASN A 179 -3.39 -5.55 -10.08
C ASN A 179 -2.56 -4.59 -9.23
N LEU A 180 -2.60 -3.34 -9.63
CA LEU A 180 -1.90 -2.24 -8.99
C LEU A 180 -2.89 -1.34 -8.28
N LYS A 181 -2.58 -0.99 -7.04
CA LYS A 181 -3.21 0.14 -6.37
C LYS A 181 -2.22 1.29 -6.30
N SER A 182 -2.53 2.38 -6.97
CA SER A 182 -1.73 3.61 -6.98
C SER A 182 -2.51 4.78 -6.39
N PHE A 183 -1.80 5.71 -5.80
CA PHE A 183 -2.34 6.94 -5.26
C PHE A 183 -2.04 8.10 -6.19
N LEU A 184 -3.10 8.79 -6.62
CA LEU A 184 -3.03 9.92 -7.55
C LEU A 184 -3.26 11.24 -6.80
N ARG A 185 -2.49 12.25 -7.16
CA ARG A 185 -2.70 13.61 -6.70
C ARG A 185 -3.89 14.22 -7.42
N ASN A 186 -4.81 14.83 -6.66
CA ASN A 186 -5.88 15.67 -7.20
C ASN A 186 -5.34 17.03 -7.66
#